data_4f8e3dab1ab0b79879ca8e2509a953ff
#
_entry.id   4f8e3dab1ab0b79879ca8e2509a953ff
#
_cell.length_a   1.000
_cell.length_b   1.000
_cell.length_c   1.000
_cell.angle_alpha   90.00
_cell.angle_beta   90.00
_cell.angle_gamma   90.00
#
_symmetry.space_group_name_H-M   'P 1'
#
loop_
_entity.id
_entity.type
_entity.pdbx_description
1 polymer ?
#
loop_
_entity_poly.entity_id
_entity_poly.type
_entity_poly.pdbx_seq_one_letter_code
_entity_poly.pdbx_strand_id
1 'polypeptide(L)'
;MNRREFLKTSAMAGSALAAGCSSLVGKTSFYGPTIRDRLWMWGHHPAKGETTFKGAFRERWGGKAIDQAAGCRLMGIPNDCVIRWGGMPRHPWGDYFEQFRSLKRFSFGITDGAAGSVREKMRIAFDELKPAFPNFTGCFLDDYFRPADIGQGQLSVEQIADEVHAHDLRLSVVLYSDQDGLKPEFRPKLACCDEVSFWFWRSANISTMGEQVKRCREFVGEGKDLLLGLYMWDYTLHAPVEADLMKTQLAFAERFLADRTVTGLIFHPSYLASLEVPSVRLSKDWIAAHGDRLWGVA
;
A
#
# COMPACT_ATOMS: atom_id res chain seq x y z
N MET A 1 43.81 44.01 -10.96
CA MET A 1 43.22 43.25 -9.86
C MET A 1 44.37 42.52 -9.14
N ASN A 2 44.63 42.84 -7.90
CA ASN A 2 45.88 42.53 -7.20
C ASN A 2 45.73 41.21 -6.42
N ARG A 3 46.73 40.36 -6.41
CA ARG A 3 46.76 39.00 -5.84
C ARG A 3 46.32 38.91 -4.37
N ARG A 4 46.23 40.05 -3.65
CA ARG A 4 45.78 40.14 -2.26
C ARG A 4 44.25 40.18 -2.10
N GLU A 5 43.48 40.50 -3.13
CA GLU A 5 42.00 40.52 -3.07
C GLU A 5 41.42 39.15 -3.40
N PHE A 6 42.14 38.30 -4.16
CA PHE A 6 41.70 36.95 -4.48
C PHE A 6 41.75 36.01 -3.26
N LEU A 7 42.61 36.27 -2.29
CA LEU A 7 42.75 35.43 -1.07
C LEU A 7 41.78 35.82 0.06
N LYS A 8 41.05 36.95 -0.06
CA LYS A 8 40.02 37.36 0.92
C LYS A 8 38.62 36.83 0.59
N THR A 9 38.34 36.45 -0.63
CA THR A 9 37.06 35.91 -1.09
C THR A 9 36.98 34.39 -0.98
N SER A 10 38.08 33.69 -0.77
CA SER A 10 38.09 32.19 -0.62
C SER A 10 37.96 31.71 0.82
N ALA A 11 37.86 32.59 1.82
CA ALA A 11 37.82 32.20 3.22
C ALA A 11 36.37 32.25 3.84
N MET A 12 35.33 32.57 3.07
CA MET A 12 33.94 32.61 3.53
C MET A 12 33.03 31.51 2.91
N ALA A 13 33.55 30.59 2.14
CA ALA A 13 32.77 29.50 1.52
C ALA A 13 32.96 28.15 2.20
N GLY A 14 33.58 28.11 3.39
CA GLY A 14 33.99 26.88 4.08
C GLY A 14 33.21 26.53 5.35
N SER A 15 32.09 27.19 5.69
CA SER A 15 31.41 26.98 6.99
C SER A 15 29.91 26.70 6.93
N ALA A 16 29.38 26.27 5.80
CA ALA A 16 27.94 26.00 5.62
C ALA A 16 27.60 24.53 5.27
N LEU A 17 28.51 23.57 5.56
CA LEU A 17 28.32 22.14 5.23
C LEU A 17 28.49 21.20 6.44
N ALA A 18 28.22 21.69 7.68
CA ALA A 18 28.31 20.87 8.88
C ALA A 18 27.11 21.03 9.85
N ALA A 19 25.91 21.29 9.34
CA ALA A 19 24.71 21.39 10.16
C ALA A 19 23.54 20.59 9.57
N GLY A 20 23.77 19.35 9.17
CA GLY A 20 22.75 18.49 8.54
C GLY A 20 22.75 17.03 9.02
N CYS A 21 23.48 16.70 10.07
CA CYS A 21 23.52 15.34 10.62
C CYS A 21 23.28 15.33 12.14
N SER A 22 22.13 15.77 12.59
CA SER A 22 21.76 15.60 14.01
C SER A 22 20.25 15.59 14.16
N SER A 23 19.60 14.50 13.81
CA SER A 23 18.34 14.05 14.43
C SER A 23 17.98 12.62 13.97
N LEU A 24 18.89 11.66 14.17
CA LEU A 24 18.52 10.24 14.25
C LEU A 24 18.04 9.90 15.67
N VAL A 25 17.40 10.84 16.35
CA VAL A 25 16.72 10.55 17.62
C VAL A 25 15.30 10.14 17.26
N GLY A 26 15.10 8.82 17.18
CA GLY A 26 13.82 8.20 17.48
C GLY A 26 12.60 8.71 16.73
N LYS A 27 12.55 8.67 15.38
CA LYS A 27 11.24 8.59 14.71
C LYS A 27 10.62 7.27 15.18
N THR A 28 9.65 7.36 16.10
CA THR A 28 8.81 6.22 16.46
C THR A 28 8.33 5.59 15.16
N SER A 29 8.61 4.30 14.96
CA SER A 29 8.19 3.59 13.76
C SER A 29 6.70 3.85 13.52
N PHE A 30 6.31 4.24 12.32
CA PHE A 30 4.90 4.40 11.94
C PHE A 30 4.09 3.16 12.29
N TYR A 31 4.70 2.00 12.14
CA TYR A 31 4.11 0.72 12.50
C TYR A 31 4.40 0.35 13.96
N GLY A 32 3.47 -0.37 14.58
CA GLY A 32 3.68 -1.01 15.87
C GLY A 32 4.68 -2.18 15.78
N PRO A 33 5.01 -2.80 16.93
CA PRO A 33 6.09 -3.79 17.02
C PRO A 33 5.71 -5.16 16.43
N THR A 34 4.42 -5.49 16.33
CA THR A 34 3.98 -6.82 15.90
C THR A 34 3.79 -6.91 14.38
N ILE A 35 3.82 -8.12 13.85
CA ILE A 35 3.45 -8.39 12.45
C ILE A 35 2.03 -7.90 12.19
N ARG A 36 1.08 -8.14 13.10
CA ARG A 36 -0.33 -7.71 12.97
C ARG A 36 -0.45 -6.21 12.75
N ASP A 37 0.35 -5.40 13.42
CA ASP A 37 0.36 -3.94 13.26
C ASP A 37 0.72 -3.48 11.84
N ARG A 38 1.32 -4.37 11.06
CA ARG A 38 1.87 -4.17 9.71
C ARG A 38 1.05 -4.86 8.62
N LEU A 39 -0.09 -5.45 9.01
CA LEU A 39 -1.02 -6.07 8.06
C LEU A 39 -2.05 -5.05 7.60
N TRP A 40 -2.27 -5.03 6.31
CA TRP A 40 -3.26 -4.20 5.64
C TRP A 40 -4.21 -5.06 4.83
N MET A 41 -5.43 -4.60 4.68
CA MET A 41 -6.39 -5.14 3.73
C MET A 41 -6.47 -4.22 2.52
N TRP A 42 -6.54 -4.78 1.31
CA TRP A 42 -6.91 -4.03 0.12
C TRP A 42 -8.42 -4.03 0.00
N GLY A 43 -9.00 -2.94 0.44
CA GLY A 43 -10.44 -2.83 0.63
C GLY A 43 -11.18 -2.37 -0.60
N HIS A 44 -12.23 -3.10 -0.99
CA HIS A 44 -13.16 -2.70 -2.03
C HIS A 44 -14.57 -2.53 -1.49
N HIS A 45 -15.31 -1.59 -2.06
CA HIS A 45 -16.73 -1.44 -1.77
C HIS A 45 -17.49 -2.76 -2.02
N PRO A 46 -18.51 -3.10 -1.20
CA PRO A 46 -19.30 -4.33 -1.33
C PRO A 46 -19.80 -4.64 -2.74
N ALA A 47 -20.14 -3.62 -3.53
CA ALA A 47 -20.55 -3.78 -4.93
C ALA A 47 -19.51 -4.54 -5.80
N LYS A 48 -18.21 -4.50 -5.45
CA LYS A 48 -17.18 -5.30 -6.14
C LYS A 48 -17.39 -6.79 -5.89
N GLY A 49 -17.70 -7.17 -4.67
CA GLY A 49 -18.04 -8.54 -4.30
C GLY A 49 -19.29 -9.04 -5.03
N GLU A 50 -20.35 -8.22 -5.09
CA GLU A 50 -21.55 -8.56 -5.84
C GLU A 50 -21.30 -8.77 -7.33
N THR A 51 -20.37 -8.02 -7.92
CA THR A 51 -19.98 -8.20 -9.32
C THR A 51 -19.14 -9.45 -9.53
N THR A 52 -18.26 -9.78 -8.58
CA THR A 52 -17.33 -10.91 -8.68
C THR A 52 -18.02 -12.25 -8.43
N PHE A 53 -18.95 -12.32 -7.44
CA PHE A 53 -19.59 -13.57 -7.02
C PHE A 53 -20.96 -13.77 -7.68
N LYS A 54 -20.96 -14.15 -8.94
CA LYS A 54 -22.18 -14.46 -9.69
C LYS A 54 -22.30 -15.97 -9.96
N GLY A 55 -23.55 -16.43 -10.07
CA GLY A 55 -23.88 -17.78 -10.51
C GLY A 55 -23.18 -18.89 -9.71
N ALA A 56 -22.64 -19.86 -10.41
CA ALA A 56 -22.03 -21.08 -9.84
C ALA A 56 -20.92 -20.81 -8.80
N PHE A 57 -20.24 -19.67 -8.86
CA PHE A 57 -19.24 -19.32 -7.86
C PHE A 57 -19.89 -19.08 -6.49
N ARG A 58 -20.99 -18.30 -6.45
CA ARG A 58 -21.74 -18.04 -5.21
C ARG A 58 -22.36 -19.31 -4.67
N GLU A 59 -22.89 -20.16 -5.53
CA GLU A 59 -23.46 -21.46 -5.16
C GLU A 59 -22.42 -22.38 -4.52
N ARG A 60 -21.21 -22.42 -5.08
CA ARG A 60 -20.11 -23.29 -4.59
C ARG A 60 -19.48 -22.78 -3.28
N TRP A 61 -19.24 -21.49 -3.15
CA TRP A 61 -18.40 -20.93 -2.09
C TRP A 61 -19.17 -20.06 -1.10
N GLY A 62 -20.47 -19.87 -1.32
CA GLY A 62 -21.30 -18.98 -0.53
C GLY A 62 -20.86 -17.53 -0.67
N GLY A 63 -20.92 -16.81 0.43
CA GLY A 63 -20.41 -15.45 0.52
C GLY A 63 -21.49 -14.40 0.37
N LYS A 64 -21.31 -13.36 1.14
CA LYS A 64 -22.07 -12.12 1.04
C LYS A 64 -21.11 -11.02 0.68
N ALA A 65 -21.58 -10.02 -0.04
CA ALA A 65 -20.86 -8.76 -0.11
C ALA A 65 -20.81 -8.18 1.31
N ILE A 66 -19.61 -7.95 1.77
CA ILE A 66 -19.34 -7.39 3.11
C ILE A 66 -18.66 -6.04 2.94
N ASP A 67 -18.85 -5.16 3.91
CA ASP A 67 -18.10 -3.91 3.95
C ASP A 67 -16.61 -4.17 4.20
N GLN A 68 -15.79 -3.17 3.89
CA GLN A 68 -14.34 -3.29 3.95
C GLN A 68 -13.85 -3.56 5.38
N ALA A 69 -14.38 -2.81 6.35
CA ALA A 69 -14.01 -2.99 7.76
C ALA A 69 -14.45 -4.34 8.31
N ALA A 70 -15.58 -4.89 7.85
CA ALA A 70 -15.97 -6.27 8.19
C ALA A 70 -14.97 -7.28 7.62
N GLY A 71 -14.48 -7.06 6.38
CA GLY A 71 -13.41 -7.86 5.80
C GLY A 71 -12.15 -7.85 6.66
N CYS A 72 -11.72 -6.68 7.11
CA CYS A 72 -10.59 -6.51 8.03
C CYS A 72 -10.80 -7.30 9.33
N ARG A 73 -11.98 -7.16 9.96
CA ARG A 73 -12.30 -7.88 11.21
C ARG A 73 -12.29 -9.39 11.03
N LEU A 74 -12.89 -9.90 9.94
CA LEU A 74 -12.92 -11.35 9.65
C LEU A 74 -11.53 -11.94 9.40
N MET A 75 -10.61 -11.16 8.89
CA MET A 75 -9.22 -11.57 8.67
C MET A 75 -8.31 -11.29 9.87
N GLY A 76 -8.75 -10.55 10.88
CA GLY A 76 -7.91 -10.11 12.00
C GLY A 76 -6.84 -9.09 11.59
N ILE A 77 -7.11 -8.28 10.58
CA ILE A 77 -6.24 -7.24 10.02
C ILE A 77 -6.68 -5.87 10.56
N PRO A 78 -5.79 -5.07 11.16
CA PRO A 78 -6.17 -3.81 11.80
C PRO A 78 -6.18 -2.60 10.87
N ASN A 79 -5.63 -2.69 9.65
CA ASN A 79 -5.49 -1.55 8.76
C ASN A 79 -6.13 -1.81 7.38
N ASP A 80 -6.59 -0.76 6.70
CA ASP A 80 -7.26 -0.87 5.40
C ASP A 80 -6.75 0.16 4.38
N CYS A 81 -6.55 -0.28 3.14
CA CYS A 81 -6.35 0.55 1.97
C CYS A 81 -7.68 0.71 1.25
N VAL A 82 -8.34 1.85 1.42
CA VAL A 82 -9.69 2.08 0.89
C VAL A 82 -9.64 2.42 -0.59
N ILE A 83 -10.13 1.49 -1.41
CA ILE A 83 -10.21 1.64 -2.88
C ILE A 83 -11.61 2.12 -3.28
N ARG A 84 -11.63 3.13 -4.15
CA ARG A 84 -12.82 3.49 -4.90
C ARG A 84 -12.86 2.72 -6.23
N TRP A 85 -13.87 1.92 -6.45
CA TRP A 85 -14.02 1.12 -7.65
C TRP A 85 -15.39 1.29 -8.28
N GLY A 86 -15.46 1.46 -9.61
CA GLY A 86 -16.72 1.60 -10.33
C GLY A 86 -17.55 2.80 -9.88
N GLY A 87 -16.91 3.88 -9.42
CA GLY A 87 -17.57 5.05 -8.86
C GLY A 87 -18.15 4.86 -7.45
N MET A 88 -17.85 3.74 -6.77
CA MET A 88 -18.33 3.43 -5.42
C MET A 88 -17.17 3.48 -4.41
N PRO A 89 -17.37 4.00 -3.21
CA PRO A 89 -18.61 4.64 -2.72
C PRO A 89 -18.91 5.94 -3.45
N ARG A 90 -20.20 6.36 -3.41
CA ARG A 90 -20.66 7.65 -3.92
C ARG A 90 -20.62 8.71 -2.82
N HIS A 91 -20.54 9.95 -3.22
CA HIS A 91 -20.74 11.09 -2.32
C HIS A 91 -22.21 11.20 -1.86
N PRO A 92 -22.52 11.64 -0.64
CA PRO A 92 -21.63 12.02 0.45
C PRO A 92 -20.98 10.80 1.13
N TRP A 93 -19.72 10.96 1.57
CA TRP A 93 -18.90 9.81 1.97
C TRP A 93 -18.89 9.54 3.48
N GLY A 94 -19.39 10.51 4.27
CA GLY A 94 -19.35 10.46 5.73
C GLY A 94 -19.84 9.13 6.30
N ASP A 95 -21.06 8.72 5.98
CA ASP A 95 -21.64 7.47 6.47
C ASP A 95 -20.84 6.23 6.06
N TYR A 96 -20.30 6.25 4.83
CA TYR A 96 -19.51 5.12 4.36
C TYR A 96 -18.19 4.99 5.13
N PHE A 97 -17.54 6.09 5.45
CA PHE A 97 -16.25 6.07 6.14
C PHE A 97 -16.35 5.81 7.64
N GLU A 98 -17.57 5.92 8.26
CA GLU A 98 -17.76 5.60 9.66
C GLU A 98 -17.33 4.16 10.03
N GLN A 99 -17.46 3.21 9.11
CA GLN A 99 -17.01 1.83 9.33
C GLN A 99 -15.52 1.71 9.70
N PHE A 100 -14.68 2.65 9.22
CA PHE A 100 -13.23 2.61 9.42
C PHE A 100 -12.79 3.16 10.79
N ARG A 101 -13.66 3.82 11.57
CA ARG A 101 -13.32 4.28 12.93
C ARG A 101 -12.88 3.15 13.85
N SER A 102 -13.34 1.93 13.61
CA SER A 102 -12.97 0.74 14.39
C SER A 102 -11.60 0.17 14.03
N LEU A 103 -10.97 0.64 12.96
CA LEU A 103 -9.67 0.18 12.52
C LEU A 103 -8.55 0.99 13.19
N LYS A 104 -7.36 0.41 13.24
CA LYS A 104 -6.16 1.10 13.76
C LYS A 104 -5.73 2.21 12.82
N ARG A 105 -5.75 1.97 11.51
CA ARG A 105 -5.42 2.92 10.45
C ARG A 105 -6.21 2.64 9.19
N PHE A 106 -6.38 3.66 8.38
CA PHE A 106 -6.74 3.49 6.98
C PHE A 106 -6.08 4.54 6.09
N SER A 107 -5.92 4.20 4.81
CA SER A 107 -5.44 5.07 3.75
C SER A 107 -6.46 5.11 2.60
N PHE A 108 -6.37 6.11 1.73
CA PHE A 108 -7.33 6.32 0.66
C PHE A 108 -6.67 6.42 -0.71
N GLY A 109 -7.19 5.66 -1.69
CA GLY A 109 -6.75 5.69 -3.08
C GLY A 109 -7.16 6.97 -3.80
N ILE A 110 -6.18 7.77 -4.23
CA ILE A 110 -6.42 9.02 -4.94
C ILE A 110 -6.21 8.91 -6.45
N THR A 111 -5.66 7.78 -6.92
CA THR A 111 -5.52 7.42 -8.33
C THR A 111 -6.11 6.03 -8.53
N ASP A 112 -7.38 5.92 -8.72
CA ASP A 112 -8.01 4.70 -9.22
C ASP A 112 -8.59 5.01 -10.59
N GLY A 113 -8.75 4.05 -11.46
CA GLY A 113 -9.38 4.23 -12.78
C GLY A 113 -10.86 4.64 -12.73
N ALA A 114 -11.35 5.10 -11.56
CA ALA A 114 -12.72 5.56 -11.36
C ALA A 114 -12.89 7.04 -11.70
N ALA A 115 -14.11 7.44 -11.95
CA ALA A 115 -14.48 8.83 -12.21
C ALA A 115 -14.05 9.76 -11.05
N GLY A 116 -13.56 10.92 -11.39
CA GLY A 116 -13.04 11.94 -10.48
C GLY A 116 -11.54 12.21 -10.67
N SER A 117 -11.18 13.47 -10.57
CA SER A 117 -9.78 13.86 -10.71
C SER A 117 -8.97 13.55 -9.45
N VAL A 118 -7.67 13.39 -9.59
CA VAL A 118 -6.74 13.29 -8.44
C VAL A 118 -6.96 14.45 -7.47
N ARG A 119 -7.12 15.68 -7.97
CA ARG A 119 -7.38 16.88 -7.13
C ARG A 119 -8.68 16.76 -6.33
N GLU A 120 -9.74 16.25 -6.91
CA GLU A 120 -11.00 16.04 -6.19
C GLU A 120 -10.83 15.04 -5.04
N LYS A 121 -10.15 13.94 -5.29
CA LYS A 121 -9.88 12.92 -4.26
C LYS A 121 -8.94 13.42 -3.18
N MET A 122 -7.93 14.21 -3.52
CA MET A 122 -7.06 14.89 -2.55
C MET A 122 -7.86 15.86 -1.69
N ARG A 123 -8.76 16.66 -2.27
CA ARG A 123 -9.66 17.54 -1.50
C ARG A 123 -10.49 16.74 -0.51
N ILE A 124 -11.06 15.62 -0.92
CA ILE A 124 -11.81 14.74 0.00
C ILE A 124 -10.90 14.23 1.12
N ALA A 125 -9.69 13.79 0.80
CA ALA A 125 -8.74 13.32 1.79
C ALA A 125 -8.39 14.40 2.82
N PHE A 126 -8.18 15.63 2.38
CA PHE A 126 -7.69 16.73 3.20
C PHE A 126 -8.82 17.43 3.97
N ASP A 127 -9.93 17.73 3.30
CA ASP A 127 -11.02 18.56 3.86
C ASP A 127 -12.06 17.72 4.60
N GLU A 128 -12.24 16.45 4.22
CA GLU A 128 -13.31 15.61 4.77
C GLU A 128 -12.73 14.48 5.66
N LEU A 129 -11.75 13.69 5.17
CA LEU A 129 -11.26 12.52 5.90
C LEU A 129 -10.30 12.90 7.03
N LYS A 130 -9.30 13.73 6.75
CA LYS A 130 -8.28 14.09 7.75
C LYS A 130 -8.86 14.74 9.01
N PRO A 131 -9.79 15.71 8.91
CA PRO A 131 -10.41 16.31 10.09
C PRO A 131 -11.35 15.38 10.86
N ALA A 132 -12.06 14.48 10.14
CA ALA A 132 -13.10 13.64 10.72
C ALA A 132 -12.56 12.33 11.32
N PHE A 133 -11.41 11.84 10.85
CA PHE A 133 -10.89 10.50 11.20
C PHE A 133 -9.44 10.57 11.67
N PRO A 134 -9.17 10.53 12.98
CA PRO A 134 -7.80 10.60 13.51
C PRO A 134 -6.93 9.40 13.11
N ASN A 135 -7.53 8.30 12.69
CA ASN A 135 -6.87 7.10 12.18
C ASN A 135 -6.72 7.07 10.66
N PHE A 136 -7.08 8.13 9.95
CA PHE A 136 -6.74 8.34 8.54
C PHE A 136 -5.29 8.78 8.44
N THR A 137 -4.44 7.97 7.79
CA THR A 137 -2.99 8.13 7.87
C THR A 137 -2.30 8.41 6.56
N GLY A 138 -2.97 8.30 5.42
CA GLY A 138 -2.31 8.55 4.15
C GLY A 138 -3.16 8.36 2.91
N CYS A 139 -2.55 8.70 1.80
CA CYS A 139 -3.07 8.50 0.45
C CYS A 139 -2.20 7.51 -0.31
N PHE A 140 -2.76 6.85 -1.31
CA PHE A 140 -1.95 6.00 -2.18
C PHE A 140 -2.31 6.18 -3.66
N LEU A 141 -1.30 5.92 -4.51
CA LEU A 141 -1.35 5.99 -5.95
C LEU A 141 -1.50 4.57 -6.50
N ASP A 142 -2.74 4.17 -6.80
CA ASP A 142 -3.03 2.90 -7.47
C ASP A 142 -2.91 3.07 -8.99
N ASP A 143 -2.30 2.09 -9.66
CA ASP A 143 -2.12 2.05 -11.12
C ASP A 143 -1.44 3.28 -11.75
N TYR A 144 -0.84 4.16 -10.96
CA TYR A 144 -0.29 5.46 -11.42
C TYR A 144 0.78 5.32 -12.51
N PHE A 145 1.60 4.28 -12.47
CA PHE A 145 2.71 4.06 -13.43
C PHE A 145 2.31 3.21 -14.64
N ARG A 146 1.06 2.88 -14.83
CA ARG A 146 0.61 2.20 -16.05
C ARG A 146 0.70 3.14 -17.26
N PRO A 147 1.19 2.66 -18.43
CA PRO A 147 1.35 3.50 -19.62
C PRO A 147 0.06 4.19 -20.08
N ALA A 148 -1.10 3.58 -19.87
CA ALA A 148 -2.40 4.13 -20.25
C ALA A 148 -2.83 5.32 -19.36
N ASP A 149 -2.28 5.43 -18.15
CA ASP A 149 -2.70 6.39 -17.13
C ASP A 149 -1.69 7.54 -16.93
N ILE A 150 -0.51 7.42 -17.53
CA ILE A 150 0.50 8.47 -17.51
C ILE A 150 0.07 9.61 -18.43
N GLY A 151 -0.68 10.56 -17.85
CA GLY A 151 -0.49 11.92 -18.22
C GLY A 151 -1.42 12.57 -19.21
N GLN A 152 -2.68 12.71 -18.96
CA GLN A 152 -3.43 13.86 -19.49
C GLN A 152 -3.99 14.69 -18.33
N GLY A 153 -3.24 15.73 -17.94
CA GLY A 153 -3.66 16.67 -16.89
C GLY A 153 -3.56 16.17 -15.44
N GLN A 154 -2.83 15.08 -15.20
CA GLN A 154 -2.56 14.59 -13.84
C GLN A 154 -1.40 15.36 -13.21
N LEU A 155 -1.48 15.54 -11.87
CA LEU A 155 -0.38 16.07 -11.08
C LEU A 155 0.81 15.09 -11.13
N SER A 156 2.04 15.62 -11.08
CA SER A 156 3.22 14.78 -10.89
C SER A 156 3.23 14.15 -9.49
N VAL A 157 3.99 13.06 -9.30
CA VAL A 157 4.14 12.44 -7.96
C VAL A 157 4.69 13.43 -6.96
N GLU A 158 5.62 14.28 -7.38
CA GLU A 158 6.24 15.31 -6.55
C GLU A 158 5.18 16.32 -6.07
N GLN A 159 4.33 16.82 -6.97
CA GLN A 159 3.23 17.73 -6.62
C GLN A 159 2.23 17.08 -5.67
N ILE A 160 1.88 15.82 -5.90
CA ILE A 160 0.99 15.07 -5.00
C ILE A 160 1.66 14.88 -3.63
N ALA A 161 2.94 14.52 -3.60
CA ALA A 161 3.68 14.31 -2.36
C ALA A 161 3.75 15.58 -1.51
N ASP A 162 4.06 16.71 -2.14
CA ASP A 162 4.13 18.01 -1.44
C ASP A 162 2.80 18.36 -0.77
N GLU A 163 1.68 18.17 -1.49
CA GLU A 163 0.35 18.46 -0.94
C GLU A 163 -0.05 17.44 0.16
N VAL A 164 0.22 16.14 -0.02
CA VAL A 164 -0.09 15.09 0.97
C VAL A 164 0.72 15.33 2.25
N HIS A 165 2.01 15.60 2.14
CA HIS A 165 2.89 15.84 3.28
C HIS A 165 2.54 17.15 4.03
N ALA A 166 2.07 18.18 3.31
CA ALA A 166 1.60 19.43 3.95
C ALA A 166 0.40 19.20 4.90
N HIS A 167 -0.32 18.08 4.74
CA HIS A 167 -1.43 17.69 5.61
C HIS A 167 -1.06 16.61 6.64
N ASP A 168 0.23 16.38 6.91
CA ASP A 168 0.73 15.32 7.82
C ASP A 168 0.18 13.93 7.45
N LEU A 169 0.09 13.64 6.16
CA LEU A 169 -0.31 12.36 5.62
C LEU A 169 0.86 11.69 4.91
N ARG A 170 0.86 10.36 4.87
CA ARG A 170 1.83 9.55 4.12
C ARG A 170 1.36 9.37 2.69
N LEU A 171 2.31 9.27 1.76
CA LEU A 171 2.07 8.90 0.38
C LEU A 171 2.65 7.51 0.09
N SER A 172 1.80 6.60 -0.37
CA SER A 172 2.18 5.27 -0.84
C SER A 172 1.95 5.13 -2.35
N VAL A 173 2.68 4.23 -3.01
CA VAL A 173 2.51 3.95 -4.43
C VAL A 173 2.54 2.46 -4.73
N VAL A 174 1.73 2.05 -5.71
CA VAL A 174 1.62 0.65 -6.17
C VAL A 174 2.60 0.40 -7.31
N LEU A 175 3.38 -0.68 -7.20
CA LEU A 175 4.23 -1.24 -8.26
C LEU A 175 3.86 -2.70 -8.52
N TYR A 176 4.00 -3.14 -9.78
CA TYR A 176 3.72 -4.51 -10.18
C TYR A 176 4.97 -5.20 -10.73
N SER A 177 5.12 -6.49 -10.45
CA SER A 177 6.27 -7.29 -10.86
C SER A 177 6.36 -7.51 -12.38
N ASP A 178 5.25 -7.50 -13.09
CA ASP A 178 5.11 -7.85 -14.50
C ASP A 178 4.91 -6.66 -15.46
N GLN A 179 4.90 -5.44 -14.94
CA GLN A 179 4.65 -4.21 -15.71
C GLN A 179 5.87 -3.31 -15.80
N ASP A 180 7.06 -3.91 -15.81
CA ASP A 180 8.30 -3.14 -15.73
C ASP A 180 8.31 -2.16 -14.53
N GLY A 181 7.68 -2.56 -13.41
CA GLY A 181 7.50 -1.71 -12.22
C GLY A 181 8.80 -1.22 -11.60
N LEU A 182 9.95 -1.79 -12.00
CA LEU A 182 11.28 -1.40 -11.54
C LEU A 182 12.07 -0.63 -12.61
N LYS A 183 11.41 0.17 -13.43
CA LYS A 183 12.07 1.03 -14.42
C LYS A 183 12.89 2.12 -13.75
N PRO A 184 14.13 2.37 -14.18
CA PRO A 184 15.00 3.38 -13.60
C PRO A 184 14.38 4.78 -13.50
N GLU A 185 13.54 5.17 -14.46
CA GLU A 185 12.83 6.46 -14.49
C GLU A 185 11.81 6.64 -13.38
N PHE A 186 11.39 5.56 -12.70
CA PHE A 186 10.48 5.67 -11.55
C PHE A 186 11.21 5.99 -10.25
N ARG A 187 12.51 5.70 -10.15
CA ARG A 187 13.28 5.90 -8.93
C ARG A 187 13.22 7.33 -8.36
N PRO A 188 13.38 8.40 -9.16
CA PRO A 188 13.22 9.76 -8.65
C PRO A 188 11.82 10.04 -8.09
N LYS A 189 10.77 9.51 -8.75
CA LYS A 189 9.38 9.66 -8.33
C LYS A 189 9.09 8.92 -7.02
N LEU A 190 9.66 7.71 -6.87
CA LEU A 190 9.56 6.95 -5.61
C LEU A 190 10.27 7.67 -4.45
N ALA A 191 11.26 8.54 -4.74
CA ALA A 191 11.94 9.31 -3.70
C ALA A 191 10.98 10.17 -2.88
N CYS A 192 9.90 10.66 -3.48
CA CYS A 192 8.89 11.49 -2.82
C CYS A 192 7.86 10.67 -2.01
N CYS A 193 7.77 9.36 -2.19
CA CYS A 193 6.82 8.50 -1.48
C CYS A 193 7.41 8.00 -0.17
N ASP A 194 6.58 7.81 0.85
CA ASP A 194 6.97 7.20 2.14
C ASP A 194 6.99 5.69 2.08
N GLU A 195 6.16 5.12 1.22
CA GLU A 195 5.87 3.71 1.16
C GLU A 195 5.67 3.24 -0.28
N VAL A 196 6.09 2.03 -0.56
CA VAL A 196 5.84 1.33 -1.84
C VAL A 196 5.16 0.01 -1.54
N SER A 197 4.09 -0.30 -2.25
CA SER A 197 3.51 -1.64 -2.26
C SER A 197 3.85 -2.37 -3.56
N PHE A 198 4.32 -3.61 -3.44
CA PHE A 198 4.79 -4.41 -4.58
C PHE A 198 3.93 -5.66 -4.76
N TRP A 199 3.45 -5.90 -6.00
CA TRP A 199 2.35 -6.80 -6.27
C TRP A 199 2.63 -7.84 -7.36
N PHE A 200 2.09 -9.05 -7.15
CA PHE A 200 2.12 -10.21 -8.06
C PHE A 200 0.70 -10.60 -8.43
N TRP A 201 0.03 -9.83 -9.28
CA TRP A 201 -1.39 -10.03 -9.59
C TRP A 201 -1.71 -11.29 -10.42
N ARG A 202 -0.68 -11.92 -11.02
CA ARG A 202 -0.78 -13.23 -11.69
C ARG A 202 -0.16 -14.30 -10.82
N SER A 203 -0.93 -15.33 -10.50
CA SER A 203 -0.42 -16.44 -9.69
C SER A 203 0.75 -17.18 -10.35
N ALA A 204 0.84 -17.19 -11.67
CA ALA A 204 1.98 -17.73 -12.42
C ALA A 204 3.32 -17.07 -12.05
N ASN A 205 3.32 -15.82 -11.58
CA ASN A 205 4.53 -15.08 -11.22
C ASN A 205 5.00 -15.32 -9.78
N ILE A 206 4.25 -16.06 -8.97
CA ILE A 206 4.58 -16.33 -7.56
C ILE A 206 5.93 -17.06 -7.42
N SER A 207 6.29 -17.91 -8.38
CA SER A 207 7.57 -18.61 -8.37
C SER A 207 8.78 -17.67 -8.40
N THR A 208 8.64 -16.48 -8.97
CA THR A 208 9.71 -15.45 -9.07
C THR A 208 9.70 -14.47 -7.88
N MET A 209 8.73 -14.56 -6.96
CA MET A 209 8.55 -13.62 -5.86
C MET A 209 9.82 -13.44 -5.02
N GLY A 210 10.54 -14.54 -4.77
CA GLY A 210 11.75 -14.54 -3.97
C GLY A 210 12.84 -13.60 -4.49
N GLU A 211 13.04 -13.56 -5.81
CA GLU A 211 14.02 -12.69 -6.47
C GLU A 211 13.47 -11.28 -6.68
N GLN A 212 12.25 -11.17 -7.18
CA GLN A 212 11.64 -9.90 -7.54
C GLN A 212 11.45 -8.96 -6.33
N VAL A 213 11.08 -9.50 -5.15
CA VAL A 213 10.93 -8.68 -3.93
C VAL A 213 12.28 -8.14 -3.46
N LYS A 214 13.37 -8.93 -3.54
CA LYS A 214 14.73 -8.46 -3.22
C LYS A 214 15.17 -7.34 -4.18
N ARG A 215 14.96 -7.53 -5.48
CA ARG A 215 15.23 -6.49 -6.48
C ARG A 215 14.42 -5.22 -6.22
N CYS A 216 13.15 -5.38 -5.82
CA CYS A 216 12.31 -4.23 -5.46
C CYS A 216 12.87 -3.52 -4.22
N ARG A 217 13.31 -4.24 -3.18
CA ARG A 217 13.94 -3.64 -1.99
C ARG A 217 15.19 -2.84 -2.35
N GLU A 218 16.08 -3.40 -3.17
CA GLU A 218 17.27 -2.71 -3.67
C GLU A 218 16.92 -1.46 -4.50
N PHE A 219 15.85 -1.57 -5.29
CA PHE A 219 15.37 -0.47 -6.12
C PHE A 219 14.76 0.67 -5.31
N VAL A 220 13.96 0.37 -4.30
CA VAL A 220 13.27 1.32 -3.41
C VAL A 220 14.24 1.92 -2.38
N GLY A 221 15.21 1.14 -1.90
CA GLY A 221 16.18 1.54 -0.88
C GLY A 221 15.69 1.32 0.56
N GLU A 222 16.63 1.26 1.51
CA GLU A 222 16.38 0.89 2.91
C GLU A 222 15.54 1.91 3.71
N GLY A 223 15.52 3.18 3.27
CA GLY A 223 14.85 4.27 4.01
C GLY A 223 13.33 4.33 3.83
N LYS A 224 12.74 3.43 3.04
CA LYS A 224 11.31 3.44 2.71
C LYS A 224 10.61 2.18 3.16
N ASP A 225 9.34 2.32 3.55
CA ASP A 225 8.50 1.17 3.81
C ASP A 225 8.20 0.43 2.50
N LEU A 226 8.35 -0.89 2.51
CA LEU A 226 7.99 -1.78 1.41
C LEU A 226 6.95 -2.77 1.89
N LEU A 227 5.75 -2.69 1.35
CA LEU A 227 4.67 -3.64 1.62
C LEU A 227 4.58 -4.67 0.49
N LEU A 228 4.42 -5.93 0.85
CA LEU A 228 4.18 -7.00 -0.12
C LEU A 228 2.69 -7.27 -0.27
N GLY A 229 2.18 -7.14 -1.48
CA GLY A 229 0.81 -7.48 -1.82
C GLY A 229 0.62 -8.97 -2.04
N LEU A 230 -0.33 -9.56 -1.33
CA LEU A 230 -0.68 -10.98 -1.39
C LEU A 230 -2.09 -11.14 -1.95
N TYR A 231 -2.21 -11.71 -3.14
CA TYR A 231 -3.50 -11.99 -3.76
C TYR A 231 -4.09 -13.30 -3.24
N MET A 232 -5.34 -13.25 -2.81
CA MET A 232 -6.17 -14.44 -2.53
C MET A 232 -7.02 -14.85 -3.74
N TRP A 233 -7.05 -14.02 -4.79
CA TRP A 233 -7.78 -14.19 -6.04
C TRP A 233 -6.86 -13.97 -7.24
N ASP A 234 -6.88 -14.85 -8.22
CA ASP A 234 -6.20 -14.67 -9.50
C ASP A 234 -7.15 -14.04 -10.51
N TYR A 235 -6.84 -12.81 -10.91
CA TYR A 235 -7.67 -12.07 -11.87
C TYR A 235 -7.53 -12.54 -13.31
N THR A 236 -6.46 -13.27 -13.62
CA THR A 236 -6.26 -13.86 -14.96
C THR A 236 -7.11 -15.10 -15.13
N LEU A 237 -7.19 -15.91 -14.09
CA LEU A 237 -7.93 -17.17 -14.07
C LEU A 237 -9.38 -16.99 -13.59
N HIS A 238 -9.74 -15.81 -13.07
CA HIS A 238 -11.03 -15.53 -12.42
C HIS A 238 -11.38 -16.57 -11.34
N ALA A 239 -10.40 -16.95 -10.51
CA ALA A 239 -10.52 -18.02 -9.51
C ALA A 239 -9.74 -17.67 -8.24
N PRO A 240 -10.06 -18.30 -7.09
CA PRO A 240 -9.19 -18.24 -5.92
C PRO A 240 -7.79 -18.73 -6.28
N VAL A 241 -6.77 -18.11 -5.70
CA VAL A 241 -5.39 -18.62 -5.82
C VAL A 241 -5.32 -20.03 -5.27
N GLU A 242 -4.69 -20.92 -6.02
CA GLU A 242 -4.48 -22.32 -5.65
C GLU A 242 -3.80 -22.44 -4.27
N ALA A 243 -4.20 -23.47 -3.50
CA ALA A 243 -3.76 -23.64 -2.12
C ALA A 243 -2.23 -23.67 -1.97
N ASP A 244 -1.54 -24.38 -2.86
CA ASP A 244 -0.07 -24.50 -2.77
C ASP A 244 0.65 -23.23 -3.19
N LEU A 245 0.10 -22.48 -4.14
CA LEU A 245 0.60 -21.17 -4.47
C LEU A 245 0.36 -20.15 -3.34
N MET A 246 -0.78 -20.25 -2.65
CA MET A 246 -1.03 -19.42 -1.46
C MET A 246 -0.06 -19.73 -0.32
N LYS A 247 0.19 -21.01 -0.04
CA LYS A 247 1.23 -21.43 0.93
C LYS A 247 2.61 -20.87 0.56
N THR A 248 2.95 -20.91 -0.74
CA THR A 248 4.21 -20.35 -1.25
C THR A 248 4.30 -18.83 -1.01
N GLN A 249 3.23 -18.07 -1.31
CA GLN A 249 3.19 -16.64 -1.01
C GLN A 249 3.40 -16.37 0.49
N LEU A 250 2.70 -17.11 1.35
CA LEU A 250 2.77 -16.92 2.80
C LEU A 250 4.15 -17.29 3.35
N ALA A 251 4.79 -18.33 2.84
CA ALA A 251 6.16 -18.69 3.21
C ALA A 251 7.19 -17.62 2.82
N PHE A 252 7.05 -17.03 1.63
CA PHE A 252 7.86 -15.86 1.25
C PHE A 252 7.60 -14.66 2.16
N ALA A 253 6.33 -14.36 2.44
CA ALA A 253 5.94 -13.26 3.30
C ALA A 253 6.53 -13.40 4.72
N GLU A 254 6.47 -14.59 5.33
CA GLU A 254 7.07 -14.87 6.64
C GLU A 254 8.57 -14.59 6.64
N ARG A 255 9.29 -15.12 5.65
CA ARG A 255 10.73 -14.92 5.52
C ARG A 255 11.09 -13.45 5.36
N PHE A 256 10.38 -12.72 4.47
CA PHE A 256 10.67 -11.31 4.21
C PHE A 256 10.30 -10.38 5.37
N LEU A 257 9.34 -10.75 6.20
CA LEU A 257 9.07 -10.04 7.44
C LEU A 257 10.14 -10.30 8.49
N ALA A 258 10.65 -11.55 8.59
CA ALA A 258 11.68 -11.95 9.54
C ALA A 258 13.02 -11.27 9.23
N ASP A 259 13.44 -11.25 7.96
CA ASP A 259 14.70 -10.62 7.52
C ASP A 259 14.57 -9.12 7.23
N ARG A 260 13.39 -8.53 7.46
CA ARG A 260 13.07 -7.12 7.23
C ARG A 260 13.16 -6.65 5.78
N THR A 261 13.18 -7.56 4.82
CA THR A 261 13.11 -7.20 3.39
C THR A 261 11.82 -6.43 3.10
N VAL A 262 10.70 -6.79 3.77
CA VAL A 262 9.45 -6.01 3.73
C VAL A 262 9.07 -5.51 5.12
N THR A 263 8.39 -4.36 5.15
CA THR A 263 7.92 -3.73 6.38
C THR A 263 6.49 -4.12 6.75
N GLY A 264 5.74 -4.74 5.85
CA GLY A 264 4.38 -5.19 6.08
C GLY A 264 3.79 -5.94 4.88
N LEU A 265 2.53 -6.35 5.02
CA LEU A 265 1.80 -7.12 4.01
C LEU A 265 0.45 -6.48 3.73
N ILE A 266 -0.04 -6.61 2.50
CA ILE A 266 -1.39 -6.21 2.10
C ILE A 266 -2.12 -7.43 1.54
N PHE A 267 -3.19 -7.87 2.16
CA PHE A 267 -4.04 -8.97 1.68
C PHE A 267 -5.13 -8.45 0.74
N HIS A 268 -5.26 -9.04 -0.43
CA HIS A 268 -6.19 -8.62 -1.47
C HIS A 268 -7.12 -9.76 -1.89
N PRO A 269 -8.44 -9.53 -1.96
CA PRO A 269 -9.22 -8.34 -1.59
C PRO A 269 -10.17 -8.59 -0.39
N SER A 270 -10.68 -7.51 0.21
CA SER A 270 -11.55 -7.55 1.38
C SER A 270 -12.84 -8.35 1.20
N TYR A 271 -13.45 -8.29 0.03
CA TYR A 271 -14.73 -8.97 -0.24
C TYR A 271 -14.65 -10.50 -0.28
N LEU A 272 -13.44 -11.08 -0.33
CA LEU A 272 -13.25 -12.53 -0.19
C LEU A 272 -13.30 -12.99 1.27
N ALA A 273 -13.09 -12.11 2.23
CA ALA A 273 -12.89 -12.48 3.63
C ALA A 273 -14.06 -13.26 4.26
N SER A 274 -15.26 -13.16 3.68
CA SER A 274 -16.45 -13.94 4.13
C SER A 274 -16.53 -15.34 3.53
N LEU A 275 -15.61 -15.71 2.63
CA LEU A 275 -15.68 -16.98 1.90
C LEU A 275 -14.80 -18.05 2.55
N GLU A 276 -15.22 -19.31 2.39
CA GLU A 276 -14.46 -20.50 2.84
C GLU A 276 -13.53 -21.05 1.74
N VAL A 277 -13.06 -20.19 0.83
CA VAL A 277 -12.10 -20.60 -0.19
C VAL A 277 -10.73 -20.89 0.44
N PRO A 278 -9.96 -21.87 -0.07
CA PRO A 278 -8.69 -22.28 0.53
C PRO A 278 -7.68 -21.14 0.74
N SER A 279 -7.55 -20.23 -0.22
CA SER A 279 -6.64 -19.09 -0.12
C SER A 279 -6.97 -18.15 1.05
N VAL A 280 -8.26 -17.91 1.32
CA VAL A 280 -8.71 -17.08 2.45
C VAL A 280 -8.47 -17.81 3.77
N ARG A 281 -8.82 -19.11 3.85
CA ARG A 281 -8.60 -19.90 5.06
C ARG A 281 -7.12 -19.95 5.43
N LEU A 282 -6.26 -20.27 4.49
CA LEU A 282 -4.79 -20.28 4.70
C LEU A 282 -4.27 -18.92 5.16
N SER A 283 -4.79 -17.83 4.59
CA SER A 283 -4.42 -16.47 5.03
C SER A 283 -4.85 -16.20 6.47
N LYS A 284 -6.08 -16.54 6.85
CA LYS A 284 -6.58 -16.40 8.23
C LYS A 284 -5.76 -17.22 9.23
N ASP A 285 -5.48 -18.48 8.90
CA ASP A 285 -4.68 -19.39 9.74
C ASP A 285 -3.27 -18.83 9.94
N TRP A 286 -2.65 -18.33 8.86
CA TRP A 286 -1.34 -17.70 8.91
C TRP A 286 -1.34 -16.44 9.79
N ILE A 287 -2.33 -15.55 9.63
CA ILE A 287 -2.48 -14.33 10.43
C ILE A 287 -2.68 -14.67 11.91
N ALA A 288 -3.48 -15.68 12.21
CA ALA A 288 -3.70 -16.14 13.59
C ALA A 288 -2.41 -16.69 14.23
N ALA A 289 -1.61 -17.44 13.46
CA ALA A 289 -0.37 -18.06 13.95
C ALA A 289 0.80 -17.07 14.10
N HIS A 290 0.85 -16.03 13.26
CA HIS A 290 2.04 -15.16 13.14
C HIS A 290 1.79 -13.70 13.54
N GLY A 291 0.53 -13.26 13.54
CA GLY A 291 0.19 -11.84 13.69
C GLY A 291 0.75 -11.19 14.96
N ASP A 292 0.78 -11.90 16.07
CA ASP A 292 1.20 -11.35 17.36
C ASP A 292 2.70 -11.50 17.64
N ARG A 293 3.45 -12.10 16.70
CA ARG A 293 4.92 -12.15 16.76
C ARG A 293 5.51 -10.76 16.53
N LEU A 294 6.69 -10.54 17.09
CA LEU A 294 7.46 -9.32 16.84
C LEU A 294 8.00 -9.31 15.41
N TRP A 295 7.89 -8.18 14.74
CA TRP A 295 8.45 -7.98 13.41
C TRP A 295 9.98 -7.99 13.41
N GLY A 296 10.58 -8.65 12.46
CA GLY A 296 12.03 -8.77 12.32
C GLY A 296 12.67 -9.73 13.31
N VAL A 297 11.87 -10.64 13.86
CA VAL A 297 12.33 -11.75 14.69
C VAL A 297 11.91 -13.04 14.01
N ALA A 298 12.87 -13.93 13.74
CA ALA A 298 12.65 -15.24 13.14
C ALA A 298 11.99 -16.23 14.12
#